data_9153d8c1640232401cc36c981e141947
#
_entry.id   9153d8c1640232401cc36c981e141947
#
_cell.length_a   1.000
_cell.length_b   1.000
_cell.length_c   1.000
_cell.angle_alpha   90.00
_cell.angle_beta   90.00
_cell.angle_gamma   90.00
#
_symmetry.space_group_name_H-M   'P 1'
#
loop_
_entity.id
_entity.type
_entity.pdbx_description
1 polymer ?
#
loop_
_entity_poly.entity_id
_entity_poly.type
_entity_poly.pdbx_seq_one_letter_code
_entity_poly.pdbx_strand_id
1 'polypeptide(L)'
;MKHFINLKDIPSADLKKIIIDAKNRKQKRKNYNTLEVDKDKPLKGKLLIQMFEKASSRTRLSFYLAIKQLGGGTITLRANELHLGKGGESLADTAKILSTYGDGFMLRTDSDKKIEEFSRYLKIPVINGLSPSSHPTQVLSDIFTVEEIKKKSISKLNICWIGDSNNVLNSLIAASVKFSFNLNIGCPKNYGPKKFVLDWVKKNKRKIHIFNDAKKAVKNADVIFSDKVISLNDKVNKNKKIKDFRNFQINSKLMSFAKKDTTFLHCLPRGEEVTTDVFLGKNSEVWLQALNRVHVQKSILLYCFGKLR
;
A
#
# COMPACT_ATOMS: atom_id res chain seq x y z
N MET A 1 -10.24 19.20 -5.98
CA MET A 1 -9.00 18.44 -6.13
C MET A 1 -9.02 17.28 -5.14
N LYS A 2 -8.62 16.06 -5.54
CA LYS A 2 -8.65 14.88 -4.68
C LYS A 2 -7.22 14.38 -4.44
N HIS A 3 -6.77 14.36 -3.18
CA HIS A 3 -5.50 13.76 -2.80
C HIS A 3 -5.69 12.26 -2.46
N PHE A 4 -4.62 11.47 -2.54
CA PHE A 4 -4.59 10.07 -2.11
C PHE A 4 -3.50 9.86 -1.06
N ILE A 5 -3.77 10.29 0.19
CA ILE A 5 -2.77 10.35 1.26
C ILE A 5 -2.93 9.19 2.24
N ASN A 6 -4.15 8.94 2.71
CA ASN A 6 -4.43 7.87 3.66
C ASN A 6 -5.82 7.27 3.39
N LEU A 7 -5.95 5.94 3.46
CA LEU A 7 -7.23 5.26 3.23
C LEU A 7 -8.32 5.69 4.21
N LYS A 8 -7.96 6.06 5.44
CA LYS A 8 -8.92 6.52 6.45
C LYS A 8 -9.68 7.79 6.01
N ASP A 9 -9.07 8.63 5.18
CA ASP A 9 -9.59 9.94 4.79
C ASP A 9 -10.39 9.90 3.48
N ILE A 10 -10.37 8.76 2.76
CA ILE A 10 -11.07 8.59 1.49
C ILE A 10 -12.43 7.91 1.74
N PRO A 11 -13.53 8.39 1.13
CA PRO A 11 -14.83 7.74 1.21
C PRO A 11 -14.80 6.29 0.74
N SER A 12 -15.47 5.39 1.46
CA SER A 12 -15.52 3.96 1.10
C SER A 12 -16.06 3.72 -0.32
N ALA A 13 -17.02 4.53 -0.76
CA ALA A 13 -17.56 4.48 -2.11
C ALA A 13 -16.50 4.79 -3.18
N ASP A 14 -15.65 5.79 -2.94
CA ASP A 14 -14.57 6.15 -3.87
C ASP A 14 -13.49 5.05 -3.94
N LEU A 15 -13.12 4.46 -2.79
CA LEU A 15 -12.18 3.32 -2.76
C LEU A 15 -12.73 2.12 -3.54
N LYS A 16 -14.01 1.80 -3.41
CA LYS A 16 -14.66 0.73 -4.18
C LYS A 16 -14.69 1.04 -5.68
N LYS A 17 -14.99 2.29 -6.07
CA LYS A 17 -14.91 2.72 -7.48
C LYS A 17 -13.51 2.54 -8.07
N ILE A 18 -12.45 2.87 -7.30
CA ILE A 18 -11.06 2.65 -7.73
C ILE A 18 -10.80 1.16 -8.01
N ILE A 19 -11.25 0.25 -7.13
CA ILE A 19 -11.11 -1.20 -7.32
C ILE A 19 -11.86 -1.69 -8.56
N ILE A 20 -13.09 -1.23 -8.76
CA ILE A 20 -13.91 -1.61 -9.93
C ILE A 20 -13.25 -1.15 -11.23
N ASP A 21 -12.82 0.11 -11.31
CA ASP A 21 -12.12 0.63 -12.49
C ASP A 21 -10.82 -0.13 -12.77
N ALA A 22 -10.02 -0.42 -11.71
CA ALA A 22 -8.81 -1.21 -11.85
C ALA A 22 -9.07 -2.60 -12.44
N LYS A 23 -10.15 -3.28 -12.01
CA LYS A 23 -10.58 -4.57 -12.54
C LYS A 23 -10.93 -4.47 -14.02
N ASN A 24 -11.75 -3.49 -14.40
CA ASN A 24 -12.19 -3.28 -15.77
C ASN A 24 -11.00 -2.94 -16.69
N ARG A 25 -10.08 -2.08 -16.24
CA ARG A 25 -8.87 -1.73 -17.01
C ARG A 25 -7.93 -2.92 -17.15
N LYS A 26 -7.73 -3.71 -16.10
CA LYS A 26 -6.89 -4.93 -16.16
C LYS A 26 -7.46 -5.91 -17.20
N GLN A 27 -8.77 -6.15 -17.20
CA GLN A 27 -9.42 -7.05 -18.15
C GLN A 27 -9.24 -6.61 -19.62
N LYS A 28 -9.33 -5.30 -19.88
CA LYS A 28 -9.14 -4.73 -21.23
C LYS A 28 -7.70 -4.86 -21.75
N ARG A 29 -6.74 -5.15 -20.86
CA ARG A 29 -5.30 -5.24 -21.20
C ARG A 29 -4.77 -6.67 -21.38
N LYS A 30 -5.60 -7.69 -21.48
CA LYS A 30 -5.13 -9.09 -21.53
C LYS A 30 -4.07 -9.35 -22.62
N ASN A 31 -4.17 -8.66 -23.77
CA ASN A 31 -3.30 -8.85 -24.92
C ASN A 31 -2.40 -7.63 -25.20
N TYR A 32 -2.21 -6.74 -24.21
CA TYR A 32 -1.41 -5.54 -24.40
C TYR A 32 0.04 -5.77 -23.94
N ASN A 33 0.96 -5.18 -24.66
CA ASN A 33 2.36 -5.09 -24.23
C ASN A 33 2.51 -4.17 -23.02
N THR A 34 3.62 -4.32 -22.28
CA THR A 34 3.86 -3.62 -21.01
C THR A 34 3.73 -2.10 -21.11
N LEU A 35 4.26 -1.47 -22.16
CA LEU A 35 4.21 -0.02 -22.37
C LEU A 35 3.07 0.44 -23.27
N GLU A 36 2.31 -0.48 -23.82
CA GLU A 36 1.19 -0.14 -24.70
C GLU A 36 0.17 0.72 -23.96
N VAL A 37 -0.27 1.79 -24.60
CA VAL A 37 -1.18 2.79 -24.01
C VAL A 37 -2.62 2.31 -24.11
N ASP A 38 -3.42 2.54 -23.07
CA ASP A 38 -4.86 2.27 -23.06
C ASP A 38 -5.54 3.05 -24.20
N LYS A 39 -6.50 2.44 -24.90
CA LYS A 39 -7.17 3.05 -26.07
C LYS A 39 -7.78 4.43 -25.78
N ASP A 40 -8.32 4.60 -24.56
CA ASP A 40 -8.99 5.84 -24.13
C ASP A 40 -8.04 6.97 -23.73
N LYS A 41 -6.76 6.69 -23.54
CA LYS A 41 -5.68 7.65 -23.20
C LYS A 41 -6.12 8.76 -22.22
N PRO A 42 -6.72 8.44 -21.07
CA PRO A 42 -7.44 9.41 -20.24
C PRO A 42 -6.54 10.48 -19.62
N LEU A 43 -5.22 10.24 -19.55
CA LEU A 43 -4.23 11.19 -19.05
C LEU A 43 -3.24 11.68 -20.12
N LYS A 44 -3.66 11.67 -21.41
CA LYS A 44 -2.86 12.24 -22.50
C LYS A 44 -2.49 13.69 -22.18
N GLY A 45 -1.20 14.03 -22.33
CA GLY A 45 -0.65 15.36 -22.06
C GLY A 45 -0.49 15.72 -20.57
N LYS A 46 -0.77 14.77 -19.64
CA LYS A 46 -0.59 14.97 -18.20
C LYS A 46 0.78 14.51 -17.71
N LEU A 47 1.38 15.23 -16.76
CA LEU A 47 2.67 14.94 -16.14
C LEU A 47 2.51 14.60 -14.67
N LEU A 48 2.97 13.40 -14.27
CA LEU A 48 3.14 13.01 -12.87
C LEU A 48 4.58 13.25 -12.43
N ILE A 49 4.77 14.10 -11.44
CA ILE A 49 6.07 14.29 -10.78
C ILE A 49 6.15 13.24 -9.66
N GLN A 50 7.17 12.40 -9.67
CA GLN A 50 7.46 11.42 -8.63
C GLN A 50 8.67 11.88 -7.82
N MET A 51 8.51 12.06 -6.51
CA MET A 51 9.61 12.43 -5.61
C MET A 51 9.92 11.30 -4.63
N PHE A 52 11.20 10.95 -4.52
CA PHE A 52 11.69 9.89 -3.64
C PHE A 52 12.78 10.40 -2.70
N GLU A 53 12.52 10.34 -1.40
CA GLU A 53 13.53 10.56 -0.35
C GLU A 53 14.25 9.25 0.02
N LYS A 54 13.67 8.13 -0.32
CA LYS A 54 14.26 6.78 -0.12
C LYS A 54 14.15 5.96 -1.39
N ALA A 55 15.15 5.15 -1.65
CA ALA A 55 15.19 4.25 -2.80
C ALA A 55 13.95 3.34 -2.83
N SER A 56 13.37 3.20 -4.01
CA SER A 56 12.21 2.35 -4.25
C SER A 56 12.09 1.97 -5.72
N SER A 57 12.48 0.74 -6.06
CA SER A 57 12.32 0.21 -7.42
C SER A 57 10.84 -0.04 -7.76
N ARG A 58 10.15 -0.80 -6.91
CA ARG A 58 8.75 -1.21 -7.14
C ARG A 58 7.79 -0.02 -7.30
N THR A 59 7.82 0.94 -6.38
CA THR A 59 6.92 2.11 -6.45
C THR A 59 7.23 2.98 -7.66
N ARG A 60 8.52 3.20 -7.95
CA ARG A 60 8.94 3.98 -9.11
C ARG A 60 8.47 3.36 -10.42
N LEU A 61 8.74 2.06 -10.61
CA LEU A 61 8.36 1.34 -11.82
C LEU A 61 6.85 1.21 -11.97
N SER A 62 6.12 0.90 -10.90
CA SER A 62 4.67 0.73 -11.00
C SER A 62 3.93 2.03 -11.31
N PHE A 63 4.33 3.18 -10.74
CA PHE A 63 3.77 4.47 -11.11
C PHE A 63 4.20 4.94 -12.51
N TYR A 64 5.46 4.66 -12.90
CA TYR A 64 5.92 4.90 -14.26
C TYR A 64 5.02 4.18 -15.27
N LEU A 65 4.81 2.87 -15.09
CA LEU A 65 3.94 2.09 -15.97
C LEU A 65 2.49 2.57 -15.92
N ALA A 66 1.98 2.88 -14.72
CA ALA A 66 0.60 3.32 -14.55
C ALA A 66 0.30 4.59 -15.37
N ILE A 67 1.12 5.64 -15.23
CA ILE A 67 0.91 6.90 -15.94
C ILE A 67 1.15 6.76 -17.46
N LYS A 68 2.18 5.99 -17.87
CA LYS A 68 2.47 5.74 -19.28
C LYS A 68 1.35 4.99 -19.97
N GLN A 69 0.82 3.95 -19.34
CA GLN A 69 -0.32 3.21 -19.88
C GLN A 69 -1.60 4.05 -20.00
N LEU A 70 -1.76 5.10 -19.19
CA LEU A 70 -2.86 6.06 -19.29
C LEU A 70 -2.61 7.18 -20.34
N GLY A 71 -1.47 7.16 -21.03
CA GLY A 71 -1.10 8.13 -22.07
C GLY A 71 -0.41 9.37 -21.54
N GLY A 72 -0.07 9.43 -20.24
CA GLY A 72 0.65 10.54 -19.63
C GLY A 72 2.16 10.37 -19.59
N GLY A 73 2.84 11.38 -19.05
CA GLY A 73 4.28 11.42 -18.78
C GLY A 73 4.61 11.38 -17.29
N THR A 74 5.85 11.09 -16.97
CA THR A 74 6.35 11.21 -15.62
C THR A 74 7.81 11.61 -15.58
N ILE A 75 8.19 12.38 -14.57
CA ILE A 75 9.56 12.70 -14.19
C ILE A 75 9.80 12.24 -12.75
N THR A 76 10.99 11.72 -12.49
CA THR A 76 11.39 11.30 -11.14
C THR A 76 12.45 12.27 -10.61
N LEU A 77 12.19 12.83 -9.43
CA LEU A 77 13.10 13.68 -8.68
C LEU A 77 13.60 12.93 -7.45
N ARG A 78 14.87 13.10 -7.11
CA ARG A 78 15.43 12.65 -5.85
C ARG A 78 15.47 13.84 -4.88
N ALA A 79 15.39 13.56 -3.58
CA ALA A 79 15.39 14.61 -2.57
C ALA A 79 16.63 15.51 -2.60
N ASN A 80 17.79 14.94 -2.97
CA ASN A 80 19.05 15.67 -3.12
C ASN A 80 19.14 16.53 -4.40
N GLU A 81 18.19 16.40 -5.32
CA GLU A 81 18.08 17.23 -6.54
C GLU A 81 17.22 18.47 -6.31
N LEU A 82 16.56 18.55 -5.14
CA LEU A 82 15.77 19.70 -4.73
C LEU A 82 16.54 20.48 -3.65
N HIS A 83 16.64 21.78 -3.85
CA HIS A 83 17.28 22.69 -2.88
C HIS A 83 16.39 22.94 -1.64
N LEU A 84 15.74 21.90 -1.11
CA LEU A 84 14.87 21.96 0.08
C LEU A 84 15.71 21.97 1.35
N GLY A 85 15.54 22.95 2.20
CA GLY A 85 16.12 22.96 3.55
C GLY A 85 17.04 24.11 3.84
N LYS A 86 17.99 23.94 4.78
CA LYS A 86 18.89 24.99 5.28
C LYS A 86 19.67 25.65 4.13
N GLY A 87 19.38 26.93 3.86
CA GLY A 87 19.99 27.71 2.77
C GLY A 87 19.37 27.50 1.39
N GLY A 88 18.28 26.72 1.27
CA GLY A 88 17.56 26.48 0.02
C GLY A 88 16.13 27.04 0.02
N GLU A 89 15.34 26.59 -0.95
CA GLU A 89 13.95 26.99 -1.11
C GLU A 89 13.06 26.53 0.06
N SER A 90 12.04 27.33 0.38
CA SER A 90 10.99 26.89 1.29
C SER A 90 10.13 25.79 0.62
N LEU A 91 9.55 24.89 1.43
CA LEU A 91 8.64 23.88 0.91
C LEU A 91 7.44 24.50 0.17
N ALA A 92 6.98 25.68 0.61
CA ALA A 92 5.90 26.42 -0.04
C ALA A 92 6.29 26.90 -1.44
N ASP A 93 7.52 27.41 -1.63
CA ASP A 93 7.98 27.88 -2.93
C ASP A 93 8.25 26.71 -3.88
N THR A 94 8.90 25.66 -3.41
CA THR A 94 9.04 24.41 -4.17
C THR A 94 7.68 23.86 -4.61
N ALA A 95 6.67 23.87 -3.72
CA ALA A 95 5.33 23.40 -4.07
C ALA A 95 4.66 24.27 -5.15
N LYS A 96 4.86 25.60 -5.13
CA LYS A 96 4.39 26.50 -6.19
C LYS A 96 5.03 26.15 -7.54
N ILE A 97 6.36 25.98 -7.58
CA ILE A 97 7.10 25.62 -8.79
C ILE A 97 6.61 24.28 -9.33
N LEU A 98 6.54 23.24 -8.49
CA LEU A 98 6.05 21.91 -8.88
C LEU A 98 4.62 21.96 -9.44
N SER A 99 3.77 22.87 -8.90
CA SER A 99 2.40 23.06 -9.38
C SER A 99 2.31 23.73 -10.76
N THR A 100 3.36 24.43 -11.21
CA THR A 100 3.40 25.02 -12.56
C THR A 100 3.87 24.02 -13.61
N TYR A 101 4.69 23.03 -13.22
CA TYR A 101 5.29 22.08 -14.16
C TYR A 101 4.52 20.75 -14.27
N GLY A 102 3.82 20.34 -13.21
CA GLY A 102 3.16 19.04 -13.17
C GLY A 102 1.66 19.12 -12.97
N ASP A 103 0.99 18.02 -13.27
CA ASP A 103 -0.45 17.87 -13.08
C ASP A 103 -0.79 16.96 -11.87
N GLY A 104 0.21 16.29 -11.30
CA GLY A 104 0.09 15.46 -10.09
C GLY A 104 1.45 15.22 -9.46
N PHE A 105 1.46 14.97 -8.17
CA PHE A 105 2.67 14.80 -7.37
C PHE A 105 2.58 13.53 -6.52
N MET A 106 3.52 12.61 -6.68
CA MET A 106 3.65 11.43 -5.84
C MET A 106 4.90 11.57 -4.97
N LEU A 107 4.73 11.42 -3.65
CA LEU A 107 5.81 11.53 -2.68
C LEU A 107 6.00 10.24 -1.91
N ARG A 108 7.25 9.76 -1.85
CA ARG A 108 7.71 8.74 -0.90
C ARG A 108 8.72 9.35 0.05
N THR A 109 8.38 9.43 1.32
CA THR A 109 9.13 10.18 2.34
C THR A 109 9.20 9.44 3.67
N ASP A 110 10.09 9.89 4.56
CA ASP A 110 10.15 9.46 5.95
C ASP A 110 9.45 10.43 6.93
N SER A 111 8.62 11.34 6.42
CA SER A 111 7.89 12.33 7.23
C SER A 111 6.43 12.42 6.80
N ASP A 112 5.51 12.02 7.69
CA ASP A 112 4.07 12.23 7.47
C ASP A 112 3.72 13.71 7.37
N LYS A 113 4.37 14.54 8.21
CA LYS A 113 4.21 16.00 8.22
C LYS A 113 4.53 16.61 6.85
N LYS A 114 5.59 16.14 6.19
CA LYS A 114 5.98 16.64 4.86
C LYS A 114 4.91 16.36 3.80
N ILE A 115 4.27 15.18 3.82
CA ILE A 115 3.15 14.89 2.92
C ILE A 115 1.97 15.83 3.18
N GLU A 116 1.64 16.09 4.44
CA GLU A 116 0.57 17.02 4.81
C GLU A 116 0.88 18.44 4.36
N GLU A 117 2.12 18.91 4.55
CA GLU A 117 2.56 20.25 4.12
C GLU A 117 2.48 20.36 2.58
N PHE A 118 3.02 19.41 1.82
CA PHE A 118 2.87 19.41 0.37
C PHE A 118 1.41 19.43 -0.07
N SER A 119 0.53 18.68 0.62
CA SER A 119 -0.89 18.66 0.26
C SER A 119 -1.62 19.98 0.51
N ARG A 120 -1.07 20.86 1.39
CA ARG A 120 -1.60 22.20 1.65
C ARG A 120 -1.13 23.24 0.62
N TYR A 121 0.11 23.13 0.18
CA TYR A 121 0.73 24.14 -0.70
C TYR A 121 0.60 23.83 -2.19
N LEU A 122 0.55 22.55 -2.57
CA LEU A 122 0.42 22.14 -3.97
C LEU A 122 -0.99 22.44 -4.51
N LYS A 123 -1.05 22.98 -5.71
CA LYS A 123 -2.28 23.20 -6.49
C LYS A 123 -2.64 21.99 -7.36
N ILE A 124 -1.89 20.91 -7.26
CA ILE A 124 -2.07 19.63 -7.96
C ILE A 124 -2.28 18.50 -6.95
N PRO A 125 -2.93 17.38 -7.32
CA PRO A 125 -3.17 16.27 -6.41
C PRO A 125 -1.88 15.64 -5.90
N VAL A 126 -1.88 15.30 -4.60
CA VAL A 126 -0.79 14.61 -3.91
C VAL A 126 -1.14 13.15 -3.66
N ILE A 127 -0.21 12.26 -3.97
CA ILE A 127 -0.32 10.81 -3.78
C ILE A 127 0.77 10.35 -2.82
N ASN A 128 0.38 9.67 -1.75
CA ASN A 128 1.30 9.04 -0.81
C ASN A 128 1.86 7.74 -1.40
N GLY A 129 3.10 7.74 -1.87
CA GLY A 129 3.81 6.56 -2.35
C GLY A 129 4.28 5.61 -1.24
N LEU A 130 4.51 6.13 -0.06
CA LEU A 130 4.77 5.52 1.25
C LEU A 130 5.22 6.61 2.22
N SER A 131 4.72 6.56 3.45
CA SER A 131 5.17 7.37 4.58
C SER A 131 5.39 6.51 5.84
N PRO A 132 5.93 7.07 6.93
CA PRO A 132 6.15 6.31 8.18
C PRO A 132 4.89 5.68 8.76
N SER A 133 3.74 6.32 8.63
CA SER A 133 2.47 5.84 9.21
C SER A 133 1.57 5.11 8.21
N SER A 134 1.81 5.22 6.89
CA SER A 134 0.84 4.77 5.89
C SER A 134 1.47 4.31 4.57
N HIS A 135 0.89 3.25 3.98
CA HIS A 135 1.19 2.79 2.60
C HIS A 135 -0.12 2.50 1.84
N PRO A 136 -0.93 3.54 1.55
CA PRO A 136 -2.30 3.36 1.06
C PRO A 136 -2.36 2.71 -0.33
N THR A 137 -1.41 3.03 -1.21
CA THR A 137 -1.35 2.47 -2.58
C THR A 137 -1.04 0.98 -2.58
N GLN A 138 -0.23 0.49 -1.63
CA GLN A 138 0.04 -0.93 -1.46
C GLN A 138 -1.23 -1.66 -1.02
N VAL A 139 -1.81 -1.23 0.10
CA VAL A 139 -2.95 -1.93 0.69
C VAL A 139 -4.18 -1.94 -0.22
N LEU A 140 -4.44 -0.86 -0.97
CA LEU A 140 -5.54 -0.88 -1.93
C LEU A 140 -5.28 -1.89 -3.07
N SER A 141 -4.01 -2.05 -3.48
CA SER A 141 -3.61 -3.10 -4.44
C SER A 141 -3.72 -4.50 -3.86
N ASP A 142 -3.48 -4.64 -2.57
CA ASP A 142 -3.63 -5.91 -1.86
C ASP A 142 -5.09 -6.35 -1.83
N ILE A 143 -6.02 -5.42 -1.53
CA ILE A 143 -7.46 -5.68 -1.57
C ILE A 143 -7.90 -6.13 -2.95
N PHE A 144 -7.48 -5.41 -3.99
CA PHE A 144 -7.75 -5.79 -5.37
C PHE A 144 -7.26 -7.21 -5.68
N THR A 145 -6.03 -7.54 -5.27
CA THR A 145 -5.43 -8.86 -5.47
C THR A 145 -6.24 -9.96 -4.76
N VAL A 146 -6.62 -9.73 -3.52
CA VAL A 146 -7.45 -10.67 -2.74
C VAL A 146 -8.78 -10.93 -3.43
N GLU A 147 -9.50 -9.89 -3.85
CA GLU A 147 -10.80 -10.04 -4.54
C GLU A 147 -10.66 -10.73 -5.89
N GLU A 148 -9.54 -10.50 -6.59
CA GLU A 148 -9.23 -11.18 -7.85
C GLU A 148 -9.01 -12.68 -7.67
N ILE A 149 -8.22 -13.08 -6.68
CA ILE A 149 -7.88 -14.49 -6.41
C ILE A 149 -9.09 -15.24 -5.81
N LYS A 150 -9.69 -14.66 -4.79
CA LYS A 150 -10.79 -15.31 -4.06
C LYS A 150 -12.14 -15.25 -4.79
N LYS A 151 -12.26 -14.46 -5.86
CA LYS A 151 -13.53 -14.24 -6.61
C LYS A 151 -14.69 -13.81 -5.70
N LYS A 152 -14.39 -13.17 -4.60
CA LYS A 152 -15.34 -12.72 -3.56
C LYS A 152 -14.97 -11.33 -3.07
N SER A 153 -15.97 -10.56 -2.61
CA SER A 153 -15.70 -9.31 -1.90
C SER A 153 -14.87 -9.59 -0.64
N ILE A 154 -13.87 -8.76 -0.38
CA ILE A 154 -13.02 -8.89 0.81
C ILE A 154 -13.84 -8.82 2.12
N SER A 155 -15.00 -8.16 2.12
CA SER A 155 -15.91 -8.09 3.26
C SER A 155 -16.43 -9.45 3.74
N LYS A 156 -16.36 -10.48 2.89
CA LYS A 156 -16.79 -11.86 3.19
C LYS A 156 -15.63 -12.78 3.60
N LEU A 157 -14.42 -12.22 3.77
CA LEU A 157 -13.20 -12.95 4.03
C LEU A 157 -12.64 -12.65 5.42
N ASN A 158 -11.98 -13.64 6.00
CA ASN A 158 -11.19 -13.51 7.22
C ASN A 158 -9.74 -13.22 6.84
N ILE A 159 -9.30 -12.02 7.11
CA ILE A 159 -7.96 -11.54 6.80
C ILE A 159 -7.10 -11.64 8.06
N CYS A 160 -5.89 -12.14 7.91
CA CYS A 160 -4.92 -12.22 8.98
C CYS A 160 -3.65 -11.43 8.60
N TRP A 161 -3.15 -10.66 9.54
CA TRP A 161 -1.82 -10.07 9.52
C TRP A 161 -0.93 -10.81 10.51
N ILE A 162 0.27 -11.21 10.10
CA ILE A 162 1.30 -11.74 10.99
C ILE A 162 2.55 -10.89 10.84
N GLY A 163 2.96 -10.20 11.90
CA GLY A 163 4.13 -9.34 11.87
C GLY A 163 4.05 -8.14 12.81
N ASP A 164 5.00 -7.22 12.65
CA ASP A 164 5.08 -5.97 13.41
C ASP A 164 4.00 -4.97 13.00
N SER A 165 3.64 -4.07 13.91
CA SER A 165 2.75 -2.96 13.61
C SER A 165 3.51 -1.84 12.90
N ASN A 166 3.46 -1.87 11.58
CA ASN A 166 4.10 -0.90 10.70
C ASN A 166 3.07 -0.09 9.88
N ASN A 167 3.56 0.71 8.95
CA ASN A 167 2.73 1.54 8.07
C ASN A 167 1.79 0.72 7.14
N VAL A 168 2.18 -0.50 6.76
CA VAL A 168 1.33 -1.39 5.95
C VAL A 168 0.17 -1.89 6.80
N LEU A 169 0.43 -2.37 8.04
CA LEU A 169 -0.62 -2.78 8.95
C LEU A 169 -1.56 -1.61 9.30
N ASN A 170 -1.05 -0.41 9.54
CA ASN A 170 -1.91 0.75 9.80
C ASN A 170 -2.88 1.02 8.63
N SER A 171 -2.38 0.90 7.39
CA SER A 171 -3.23 1.04 6.20
C SER A 171 -4.21 -0.13 6.03
N LEU A 172 -3.82 -1.35 6.41
CA LEU A 172 -4.69 -2.53 6.38
C LEU A 172 -5.82 -2.42 7.44
N ILE A 173 -5.50 -1.89 8.62
CA ILE A 173 -6.51 -1.56 9.65
C ILE A 173 -7.50 -0.51 9.11
N ALA A 174 -7.01 0.57 8.48
CA ALA A 174 -7.89 1.55 7.86
C ALA A 174 -8.78 0.92 6.78
N ALA A 175 -8.21 0.04 5.95
CA ALA A 175 -8.95 -0.71 4.94
C ALA A 175 -10.00 -1.64 5.55
N SER A 176 -9.73 -2.32 6.67
CA SER A 176 -10.70 -3.20 7.32
C SER A 176 -11.97 -2.45 7.74
N VAL A 177 -11.82 -1.19 8.15
CA VAL A 177 -12.96 -0.29 8.44
C VAL A 177 -13.68 0.09 7.16
N LYS A 178 -12.95 0.56 6.13
CA LYS A 178 -13.53 1.08 4.88
C LYS A 178 -14.22 0.03 4.02
N PHE A 179 -13.70 -1.20 4.01
CA PHE A 179 -14.23 -2.33 3.24
C PHE A 179 -15.01 -3.33 4.09
N SER A 180 -15.08 -3.12 5.39
CA SER A 180 -15.90 -3.93 6.33
C SER A 180 -15.52 -5.40 6.41
N PHE A 181 -14.23 -5.75 6.37
CA PHE A 181 -13.78 -7.14 6.54
C PHE A 181 -13.26 -7.43 7.96
N ASN A 182 -13.22 -8.72 8.31
CA ASN A 182 -12.66 -9.20 9.58
C ASN A 182 -11.14 -9.21 9.51
N LEU A 183 -10.48 -8.60 10.49
CA LEU A 183 -9.01 -8.54 10.59
C LEU A 183 -8.53 -9.13 11.91
N ASN A 184 -7.78 -10.21 11.81
CA ASN A 184 -6.98 -10.77 12.89
C ASN A 184 -5.54 -10.29 12.78
N ILE A 185 -4.91 -9.93 13.89
CA ILE A 185 -3.52 -9.49 13.95
C ILE A 185 -2.77 -10.39 14.91
N GLY A 186 -1.77 -11.11 14.42
CA GLY A 186 -0.82 -11.90 15.21
C GLY A 186 0.50 -11.16 15.35
N CYS A 187 0.84 -10.74 16.58
CA CYS A 187 2.09 -10.06 16.90
C CYS A 187 2.51 -10.31 18.36
N PRO A 188 3.80 -10.23 18.70
CA PRO A 188 4.22 -10.25 20.09
C PRO A 188 3.62 -9.09 20.88
N LYS A 189 3.45 -9.24 22.20
CA LYS A 189 2.71 -8.33 23.08
C LYS A 189 3.08 -6.85 22.95
N ASN A 190 4.35 -6.53 22.70
CA ASN A 190 4.83 -5.14 22.64
C ASN A 190 4.90 -4.55 21.22
N TYR A 191 4.42 -5.28 20.20
CA TYR A 191 4.53 -4.92 18.79
C TYR A 191 3.17 -4.76 18.10
N GLY A 192 2.11 -4.60 18.90
CA GLY A 192 0.75 -4.39 18.41
C GLY A 192 0.47 -2.95 17.94
N PRO A 193 -0.70 -2.73 17.34
CA PRO A 193 -1.14 -1.40 16.92
C PRO A 193 -1.18 -0.40 18.06
N LYS A 194 -0.78 0.83 17.77
CA LYS A 194 -0.78 1.93 18.74
C LYS A 194 -2.20 2.28 19.19
N LYS A 195 -2.35 2.76 20.43
CA LYS A 195 -3.66 3.10 21.02
C LYS A 195 -4.50 4.00 20.15
N PHE A 196 -3.94 5.05 19.56
CA PHE A 196 -4.71 5.98 18.72
C PHE A 196 -5.31 5.31 17.46
N VAL A 197 -4.65 4.26 16.92
CA VAL A 197 -5.19 3.47 15.80
C VAL A 197 -6.38 2.65 16.26
N LEU A 198 -6.29 2.02 17.43
CA LEU A 198 -7.37 1.23 18.03
C LEU A 198 -8.58 2.11 18.41
N ASP A 199 -8.33 3.30 18.94
CA ASP A 199 -9.37 4.28 19.28
C ASP A 199 -10.11 4.74 18.01
N TRP A 200 -9.38 4.94 16.91
CA TRP A 200 -10.01 5.26 15.63
C TRP A 200 -10.89 4.12 15.09
N VAL A 201 -10.46 2.86 15.20
CA VAL A 201 -11.27 1.68 14.84
C VAL A 201 -12.57 1.64 15.66
N LYS A 202 -12.46 1.84 16.98
CA LYS A 202 -13.59 1.88 17.91
C LYS A 202 -14.59 2.99 17.56
N LYS A 203 -14.09 4.20 17.28
CA LYS A 203 -14.91 5.35 16.84
C LYS A 203 -15.71 5.03 15.57
N ASN A 204 -15.19 4.20 14.69
CA ASN A 204 -15.87 3.75 13.48
C ASN A 204 -16.75 2.49 13.69
N LYS A 205 -17.05 2.12 14.95
CA LYS A 205 -17.91 0.98 15.32
C LYS A 205 -17.44 -0.36 14.71
N ARG A 206 -16.12 -0.54 14.59
CA ARG A 206 -15.49 -1.77 14.06
C ARG A 206 -14.65 -2.43 15.13
N LYS A 207 -14.35 -3.70 14.92
CA LYS A 207 -13.49 -4.50 15.80
C LYS A 207 -12.39 -5.15 14.97
N ILE A 208 -11.20 -5.21 15.54
CA ILE A 208 -10.08 -6.02 15.08
C ILE A 208 -9.68 -6.92 16.23
N HIS A 209 -9.15 -8.10 15.94
CA HIS A 209 -8.75 -9.06 16.96
C HIS A 209 -7.22 -9.17 16.99
N ILE A 210 -6.63 -8.96 18.16
CA ILE A 210 -5.18 -9.01 18.36
C ILE A 210 -4.84 -10.26 19.17
N PHE A 211 -3.91 -11.05 18.66
CA PHE A 211 -3.45 -12.30 19.27
C PHE A 211 -1.96 -12.27 19.49
N ASN A 212 -1.53 -12.62 20.70
CA ASN A 212 -0.12 -12.86 21.03
C ASN A 212 0.32 -14.31 20.73
N ASP A 213 -0.46 -15.02 19.94
CA ASP A 213 -0.25 -16.37 19.46
C ASP A 213 -0.56 -16.42 17.96
N ALA A 214 0.44 -16.72 17.14
CA ALA A 214 0.32 -16.74 15.69
C ALA A 214 -0.68 -17.81 15.21
N LYS A 215 -0.74 -18.99 15.87
CA LYS A 215 -1.66 -20.08 15.52
C LYS A 215 -3.12 -19.66 15.72
N LYS A 216 -3.41 -18.93 16.82
CA LYS A 216 -4.76 -18.40 17.08
C LYS A 216 -5.14 -17.33 16.05
N ALA A 217 -4.17 -16.48 15.65
CA ALA A 217 -4.41 -15.41 14.69
C ALA A 217 -4.77 -15.96 13.29
N VAL A 218 -4.06 -16.99 12.80
CA VAL A 218 -4.27 -17.54 11.46
C VAL A 218 -5.47 -18.50 11.36
N LYS A 219 -6.07 -18.90 12.48
CA LYS A 219 -7.20 -19.84 12.47
C LYS A 219 -8.34 -19.33 11.59
N ASN A 220 -8.78 -20.17 10.64
CA ASN A 220 -9.83 -19.83 9.67
C ASN A 220 -9.52 -18.64 8.76
N ALA A 221 -8.26 -18.22 8.61
CA ALA A 221 -7.88 -17.17 7.69
C ALA A 221 -8.04 -17.62 6.23
N ASP A 222 -8.64 -16.74 5.41
CA ASP A 222 -8.71 -16.87 3.95
C ASP A 222 -7.45 -16.32 3.31
N VAL A 223 -6.84 -15.30 3.94
CA VAL A 223 -5.62 -14.63 3.46
C VAL A 223 -4.73 -14.29 4.65
N ILE A 224 -3.43 -14.54 4.51
CA ILE A 224 -2.40 -14.14 5.46
C ILE A 224 -1.50 -13.11 4.80
N PHE A 225 -1.39 -11.95 5.43
CA PHE A 225 -0.47 -10.87 5.05
C PHE A 225 0.72 -10.81 6.00
N SER A 226 1.86 -10.45 5.45
CA SER A 226 3.03 -10.05 6.22
C SER A 226 3.83 -8.97 5.52
N ASP A 227 4.74 -8.38 6.27
CA ASP A 227 5.78 -7.48 5.78
C ASP A 227 7.05 -7.70 6.57
N LYS A 228 8.15 -7.17 6.08
CA LYS A 228 9.46 -7.28 6.70
C LYS A 228 9.41 -6.82 8.16
N VAL A 229 9.72 -7.73 9.07
CA VAL A 229 9.74 -7.46 10.52
C VAL A 229 10.89 -6.52 10.88
N ILE A 230 12.06 -6.72 10.28
CA ILE A 230 13.24 -5.88 10.52
C ILE A 230 13.38 -4.85 9.40
N SER A 231 13.02 -3.60 9.69
CA SER A 231 13.25 -2.48 8.78
C SER A 231 14.68 -1.98 8.84
N LEU A 232 15.20 -1.42 7.72
CA LEU A 232 16.51 -0.76 7.69
C LEU A 232 16.59 0.46 8.63
N ASN A 233 15.44 1.00 9.03
CA ASN A 233 15.33 2.18 9.88
C ASN A 233 14.93 1.84 11.33
N ASP A 234 14.90 0.55 11.71
CA ASP A 234 14.58 0.15 13.07
C ASP A 234 15.64 0.66 14.04
N LYS A 235 15.22 1.49 14.99
CA LYS A 235 16.04 1.95 16.13
C LYS A 235 16.11 0.91 17.24
N VAL A 236 15.37 -0.18 17.14
CA VAL A 236 15.29 -1.27 18.13
C VAL A 236 16.45 -2.23 17.92
N ASN A 237 16.93 -2.84 19.02
CA ASN A 237 17.91 -3.93 18.95
C ASN A 237 17.37 -5.06 18.05
N LYS A 238 18.01 -5.22 16.89
CA LYS A 238 17.59 -6.18 15.83
C LYS A 238 17.53 -7.62 16.38
N ASN A 239 18.53 -8.03 17.16
CA ASN A 239 18.60 -9.38 17.72
C ASN A 239 17.43 -9.65 18.68
N LYS A 240 17.07 -8.68 19.53
CA LYS A 240 15.90 -8.78 20.40
C LYS A 240 14.63 -8.94 19.58
N LYS A 241 14.44 -8.12 18.54
CA LYS A 241 13.25 -8.17 17.68
C LYS A 241 13.14 -9.50 16.94
N ILE A 242 14.24 -10.03 16.40
CA ILE A 242 14.28 -11.38 15.78
C ILE A 242 13.82 -12.44 16.79
N LYS A 243 14.35 -12.42 18.01
CA LYS A 243 13.98 -13.37 19.08
C LYS A 243 12.50 -13.28 19.43
N ASP A 244 11.96 -12.06 19.57
CA ASP A 244 10.55 -11.83 19.93
C ASP A 244 9.60 -12.32 18.81
N PHE A 245 9.99 -12.20 17.54
CA PHE A 245 9.19 -12.63 16.40
C PHE A 245 9.39 -14.10 15.96
N ARG A 246 10.29 -14.85 16.60
CA ARG A 246 10.61 -16.24 16.23
C ARG A 246 9.35 -17.13 16.12
N ASN A 247 8.42 -16.98 17.06
CA ASN A 247 7.16 -17.75 17.09
C ASN A 247 6.08 -17.20 16.13
N PHE A 248 6.37 -16.11 15.42
CA PHE A 248 5.49 -15.49 14.44
C PHE A 248 6.02 -15.66 13.01
N GLN A 249 7.08 -16.44 12.81
CA GLN A 249 7.57 -16.76 11.47
C GLN A 249 6.50 -17.56 10.71
N ILE A 250 6.21 -17.11 9.49
CA ILE A 250 5.28 -17.78 8.59
C ILE A 250 6.00 -18.92 7.88
N ASN A 251 5.66 -20.13 8.25
CA ASN A 251 6.19 -21.37 7.69
C ASN A 251 5.02 -22.34 7.38
N SER A 252 5.30 -23.46 6.72
CA SER A 252 4.28 -24.45 6.32
C SER A 252 3.47 -24.97 7.51
N LYS A 253 4.08 -25.10 8.70
CA LYS A 253 3.37 -25.50 9.92
C LYS A 253 2.36 -24.44 10.37
N LEU A 254 2.72 -23.15 10.33
CA LEU A 254 1.78 -22.07 10.66
C LEU A 254 0.65 -21.98 9.62
N MET A 255 0.99 -22.09 8.33
CA MET A 255 0.01 -22.10 7.25
C MET A 255 -1.03 -23.22 7.39
N SER A 256 -0.65 -24.38 7.92
CA SER A 256 -1.57 -25.52 8.10
C SER A 256 -2.70 -25.27 9.14
N PHE A 257 -2.57 -24.25 10.00
CA PHE A 257 -3.65 -23.85 10.93
C PHE A 257 -4.70 -22.93 10.29
N ALA A 258 -4.44 -22.40 9.10
CA ALA A 258 -5.38 -21.62 8.32
C ALA A 258 -6.27 -22.51 7.43
N LYS A 259 -7.10 -21.92 6.58
CA LYS A 259 -7.88 -22.70 5.59
C LYS A 259 -6.95 -23.36 4.56
N LYS A 260 -7.35 -24.51 4.03
CA LYS A 260 -6.57 -25.25 3.01
C LYS A 260 -6.25 -24.42 1.76
N ASP A 261 -7.17 -23.53 1.38
CA ASP A 261 -7.05 -22.61 0.25
C ASP A 261 -6.57 -21.21 0.65
N THR A 262 -5.98 -21.06 1.85
CA THR A 262 -5.47 -19.76 2.31
C THR A 262 -4.41 -19.23 1.35
N THR A 263 -4.46 -17.92 1.06
CA THR A 263 -3.49 -17.24 0.21
C THR A 263 -2.50 -16.47 1.05
N PHE A 264 -1.22 -16.53 0.69
CA PHE A 264 -0.16 -15.73 1.32
C PHE A 264 0.20 -14.53 0.44
N LEU A 265 0.30 -13.34 1.06
CA LEU A 265 0.69 -12.08 0.43
C LEU A 265 1.77 -11.38 1.26
N HIS A 266 2.71 -10.73 0.55
CA HIS A 266 3.83 -10.01 1.16
C HIS A 266 4.26 -8.84 0.29
N CYS A 267 4.38 -7.64 0.86
CA CYS A 267 4.65 -6.43 0.06
C CYS A 267 6.10 -6.25 -0.39
N LEU A 268 7.01 -7.18 -0.01
CA LEU A 268 8.44 -7.17 -0.37
C LEU A 268 9.22 -5.92 0.11
N PRO A 269 10.53 -6.02 0.35
CA PRO A 269 11.35 -7.26 0.27
C PRO A 269 11.09 -8.17 1.46
N ARG A 270 11.23 -9.48 1.26
CA ARG A 270 11.15 -10.44 2.38
C ARG A 270 12.42 -10.44 3.24
N GLY A 271 12.26 -10.86 4.48
CA GLY A 271 13.32 -11.20 5.43
C GLY A 271 13.10 -12.61 6.01
N GLU A 272 13.40 -12.78 7.29
CA GLU A 272 13.24 -14.04 8.01
C GLU A 272 11.81 -14.30 8.52
N GLU A 273 10.89 -13.35 8.34
CA GLU A 273 9.48 -13.45 8.76
C GLU A 273 8.70 -14.51 7.99
N VAL A 274 9.21 -14.97 6.85
CA VAL A 274 8.58 -16.01 6.03
C VAL A 274 9.63 -16.97 5.48
N THR A 275 9.35 -18.26 5.55
CA THR A 275 10.20 -19.31 4.98
C THR A 275 10.08 -19.37 3.46
N THR A 276 11.13 -19.89 2.80
CA THR A 276 11.19 -19.94 1.32
C THR A 276 10.10 -20.83 0.72
N ASP A 277 9.78 -21.94 1.36
CA ASP A 277 8.74 -22.89 0.94
C ASP A 277 7.34 -22.24 0.92
N VAL A 278 7.02 -21.36 1.88
CA VAL A 278 5.77 -20.60 1.88
C VAL A 278 5.83 -19.49 0.84
N PHE A 279 6.94 -18.75 0.80
CA PHE A 279 7.06 -17.58 -0.08
C PHE A 279 7.03 -17.95 -1.57
N LEU A 280 7.61 -19.09 -1.95
CA LEU A 280 7.59 -19.64 -3.32
C LEU A 280 6.52 -20.71 -3.52
N GLY A 281 5.76 -21.03 -2.48
CA GLY A 281 4.76 -22.10 -2.50
C GLY A 281 3.52 -21.74 -3.33
N LYS A 282 2.72 -22.77 -3.64
CA LYS A 282 1.52 -22.67 -4.50
C LYS A 282 0.44 -21.71 -3.99
N ASN A 283 0.44 -21.41 -2.70
CA ASN A 283 -0.53 -20.51 -2.08
C ASN A 283 -0.01 -19.07 -1.99
N SER A 284 1.19 -18.80 -2.50
CA SER A 284 1.81 -17.47 -2.51
C SER A 284 1.46 -16.72 -3.79
N GLU A 285 0.94 -15.52 -3.63
CA GLU A 285 0.54 -14.66 -4.75
C GLU A 285 1.29 -13.33 -4.73
N VAL A 286 2.49 -13.33 -4.18
CA VAL A 286 3.34 -12.12 -4.02
C VAL A 286 3.71 -11.46 -5.35
N TRP A 287 3.84 -12.24 -6.41
CA TRP A 287 4.17 -11.72 -7.74
C TRP A 287 2.96 -11.07 -8.41
N LEU A 288 1.79 -11.69 -8.31
CA LEU A 288 0.54 -11.10 -8.77
C LEU A 288 0.20 -9.83 -7.98
N GLN A 289 0.41 -9.83 -6.67
CA GLN A 289 0.29 -8.65 -5.81
C GLN A 289 1.19 -7.51 -6.29
N ALA A 290 2.44 -7.79 -6.63
CA ALA A 290 3.37 -6.78 -7.14
C ALA A 290 2.92 -6.21 -8.50
N LEU A 291 2.44 -7.05 -9.42
CA LEU A 291 1.91 -6.63 -10.72
C LEU A 291 0.64 -5.78 -10.57
N ASN A 292 -0.26 -6.18 -9.69
CA ASN A 292 -1.55 -5.51 -9.47
C ASN A 292 -1.41 -4.07 -8.98
N ARG A 293 -0.26 -3.70 -8.43
CA ARG A 293 0.04 -2.30 -8.11
C ARG A 293 -0.09 -1.38 -9.32
N VAL A 294 0.36 -1.81 -10.50
CA VAL A 294 0.23 -1.02 -11.74
C VAL A 294 -1.23 -0.73 -12.03
N HIS A 295 -2.08 -1.75 -11.99
CA HIS A 295 -3.50 -1.62 -12.33
C HIS A 295 -4.25 -0.72 -11.35
N VAL A 296 -4.02 -0.89 -10.05
CA VAL A 296 -4.68 -0.06 -9.03
C VAL A 296 -4.14 1.37 -9.02
N GLN A 297 -2.85 1.57 -9.24
CA GLN A 297 -2.26 2.91 -9.33
C GLN A 297 -2.79 3.69 -10.55
N LYS A 298 -3.12 3.03 -11.65
CA LYS A 298 -3.84 3.68 -12.78
C LYS A 298 -5.15 4.30 -12.28
N SER A 299 -5.96 3.54 -11.58
CA SER A 299 -7.26 4.02 -11.10
C SER A 299 -7.12 5.04 -9.96
N ILE A 300 -6.07 4.96 -9.13
CA ILE A 300 -5.71 6.01 -8.17
C ILE A 300 -5.36 7.32 -8.89
N LEU A 301 -4.56 7.25 -9.95
CA LEU A 301 -4.24 8.43 -10.77
C LEU A 301 -5.51 9.04 -11.36
N LEU A 302 -6.39 8.22 -11.94
CA LEU A 302 -7.68 8.70 -12.49
C LEU A 302 -8.56 9.34 -11.41
N TYR A 303 -8.61 8.78 -10.22
CA TYR A 303 -9.29 9.37 -9.07
C TYR A 303 -8.74 10.76 -8.73
N CYS A 304 -7.42 10.88 -8.60
CA CYS A 304 -6.75 12.13 -8.25
C CYS A 304 -6.90 13.19 -9.33
N PHE A 305 -6.84 12.81 -10.61
CA PHE A 305 -7.00 13.71 -11.75
C PHE A 305 -8.47 14.01 -12.12
N GLY A 306 -9.45 13.51 -11.34
CA GLY A 306 -10.87 13.72 -11.62
C GLY A 306 -11.36 13.03 -12.89
N LYS A 307 -10.71 11.95 -13.34
CA LYS A 307 -11.03 11.17 -14.56
C LYS A 307 -11.58 9.78 -14.26
N LEU A 308 -11.76 9.43 -12.98
CA LEU A 308 -12.42 8.18 -12.60
C LEU A 308 -13.93 8.30 -12.84
N ARG A 309 -14.47 7.41 -13.68
CA ARG A 309 -15.89 7.36 -14.06
C ARG A 309 -16.66 6.31 -13.26
#